data_cca94be351906ce24f55d6f9c075143d
#
_entry.id   cca94be351906ce24f55d6f9c075143d
#
_cell.length_a   1.000
_cell.length_b   1.000
_cell.length_c   1.000
_cell.angle_alpha   90.00
_cell.angle_beta   90.00
_cell.angle_gamma   90.00
#
_symmetry.space_group_name_H-M   'P 1'
#
loop_
_entity.id
_entity.type
_entity.pdbx_description
1 polymer ?
#
loop_
_entity_poly.entity_id
_entity_poly.type
_entity_poly.pdbx_seq_one_letter_code
_entity_poly.pdbx_strand_id
1 'polypeptide(L)'
;MNSDKVKAGVEHAPHRSLLKADGYSDEQMRRPFVGVVNSFNEIAPGHMHLQTIARAVKDGVLAAGGTPMEFDTIGVCDGIAMGHDGMHFSLSSRELIADTIECMVKAHCFDALVFIPNCDKIVPGMLMAAMRLNLPCIFVSGGPMLSINQRDLNTVFEAVGARKANLINDEELAEIEGSSCPGCGSCSGMFTANSMNCLTEVLGLGLPGNGTIPAVYAERIRLAKTAGMQVMKLLADDIRPRDIVTPAAFENALTTDMALGCSTNSALHLLAIAHEADIALDLHMINDISEHTPNLCHLAPAGHHHMQDLMEAGGISAVLKELLDAGMIQGQCKTVTGKTVAENVAHAVNRNPEVIRPIDNPYTKTGGLAVLFGNLAPNGAIVKRSAVKPEMLVNTGTAKCFDSEEEAIAAIYAGKIVPGDIVVIRYEGPAGGPGMREMLSPTSAIVGMKLDTTVALLTDGRFSGASCGAAIGHISPEAAAGGPIAYIKDGDKIAIDIPNYSLKLLVSDEEMEERKKTMKIREPKKLTGYLKRYAKNVSSADKGAIVE
;
A
#
# COMPACT_ATOMS: atom_id res chain seq x y z
N MET A 1 25.89 17.66 15.11
CA MET A 1 24.46 17.24 15.02
C MET A 1 23.70 18.26 14.18
N ASN A 2 22.65 17.84 13.47
CA ASN A 2 21.83 18.78 12.69
C ASN A 2 21.11 19.79 13.61
N SER A 3 20.67 19.32 14.79
CA SER A 3 20.01 20.13 15.81
C SER A 3 20.89 21.23 16.43
N ASP A 4 22.21 21.20 16.22
CA ASP A 4 23.09 22.26 16.69
C ASP A 4 22.76 23.62 16.06
N LYS A 5 22.15 23.62 14.86
CA LYS A 5 21.65 24.83 14.17
C LYS A 5 20.57 25.60 14.94
N VAL A 6 19.94 24.98 15.95
CA VAL A 6 18.90 25.63 16.76
C VAL A 6 19.22 25.65 18.25
N LYS A 7 20.29 25.01 18.70
CA LYS A 7 20.61 24.90 20.15
C LYS A 7 22.01 25.28 20.54
N ALA A 8 23.01 25.23 19.65
CA ALA A 8 24.42 25.53 19.98
C ALA A 8 24.75 27.00 19.68
N GLY A 9 25.68 27.58 20.46
CA GLY A 9 26.14 28.96 20.27
C GLY A 9 25.28 30.03 20.95
N VAL A 10 25.81 31.22 21.09
CA VAL A 10 25.14 32.36 21.76
C VAL A 10 24.02 32.91 20.89
N GLU A 11 24.18 32.88 19.57
CA GLU A 11 23.24 33.35 18.56
C GLU A 11 21.91 32.58 18.58
N HIS A 12 21.91 31.36 19.10
CA HIS A 12 20.70 30.52 19.21
C HIS A 12 19.98 30.62 20.58
N ALA A 13 20.35 31.60 21.42
CA ALA A 13 19.63 31.87 22.67
C ALA A 13 18.11 32.12 22.48
N PRO A 14 17.66 32.85 21.42
CA PRO A 14 16.22 32.98 21.15
C PRO A 14 15.54 31.64 20.89
N HIS A 15 16.14 30.73 20.12
CA HIS A 15 15.60 29.40 19.82
C HIS A 15 15.48 28.57 21.11
N ARG A 16 16.53 28.55 21.93
CA ARG A 16 16.50 27.87 23.25
C ARG A 16 15.45 28.44 24.19
N SER A 17 15.19 29.75 24.12
CA SER A 17 14.12 30.37 24.89
C SER A 17 12.74 29.80 24.53
N LEU A 18 12.47 29.57 23.23
CA LEU A 18 11.24 28.95 22.77
C LEU A 18 11.16 27.48 23.21
N LEU A 19 12.25 26.72 23.06
CA LEU A 19 12.30 25.33 23.54
C LEU A 19 12.08 25.23 25.07
N LYS A 20 12.56 26.22 25.85
CA LYS A 20 12.27 26.30 27.29
C LYS A 20 10.81 26.62 27.56
N ALA A 21 10.14 27.40 26.72
CA ALA A 21 8.71 27.66 26.82
C ALA A 21 7.88 26.39 26.58
N ASP A 22 8.37 25.46 25.75
CA ASP A 22 7.80 24.13 25.53
C ASP A 22 8.12 23.14 26.68
N GLY A 23 8.91 23.59 27.69
CA GLY A 23 9.25 22.78 28.86
C GLY A 23 10.54 21.96 28.74
N TYR A 24 11.35 22.12 27.69
CA TYR A 24 12.61 21.40 27.56
C TYR A 24 13.67 21.98 28.51
N SER A 25 14.30 21.09 29.28
CA SER A 25 15.43 21.45 30.17
C SER A 25 16.73 21.66 29.39
N ASP A 26 17.70 22.35 30.02
CA ASP A 26 19.02 22.52 29.43
C ASP A 26 19.72 21.18 29.17
N GLU A 27 19.48 20.17 29.99
CA GLU A 27 19.97 18.81 29.78
C GLU A 27 19.38 18.16 28.55
N GLN A 28 18.07 18.24 28.36
CA GLN A 28 17.39 17.71 27.18
C GLN A 28 17.87 18.40 25.89
N MET A 29 18.13 19.71 25.95
CA MET A 29 18.67 20.45 24.80
C MET A 29 20.11 20.07 24.43
N ARG A 30 20.88 19.48 25.34
CA ARG A 30 22.25 18.95 25.02
C ARG A 30 22.21 17.63 24.27
N ARG A 31 21.09 16.89 24.34
CA ARG A 31 20.91 15.59 23.70
C ARG A 31 20.55 15.75 22.23
N PRO A 32 20.72 14.71 21.40
CA PRO A 32 20.17 14.69 20.05
C PRO A 32 18.65 14.86 20.03
N PHE A 33 18.14 15.62 19.05
CA PHE A 33 16.71 15.79 18.83
C PHE A 33 16.19 14.70 17.89
N VAL A 34 15.24 13.91 18.37
CA VAL A 34 14.60 12.83 17.60
C VAL A 34 13.17 13.22 17.29
N GLY A 35 12.86 13.43 16.01
CA GLY A 35 11.49 13.66 15.56
C GLY A 35 10.69 12.36 15.63
N VAL A 36 9.57 12.37 16.36
CA VAL A 36 8.58 11.29 16.38
C VAL A 36 7.45 11.71 15.47
N VAL A 37 7.45 11.16 14.27
CA VAL A 37 6.49 11.48 13.21
C VAL A 37 5.29 10.57 13.36
N ASN A 38 4.22 11.07 13.96
CA ASN A 38 3.01 10.31 14.24
C ASN A 38 1.92 10.61 13.18
N SER A 39 1.05 9.66 12.91
CA SER A 39 -0.14 9.84 12.09
C SER A 39 -1.43 9.61 12.87
N PHE A 40 -1.39 9.85 14.18
CA PHE A 40 -2.55 9.74 15.05
C PHE A 40 -3.73 10.59 14.54
N ASN A 41 -4.91 10.00 14.57
CA ASN A 41 -6.19 10.69 14.52
C ASN A 41 -7.29 9.81 15.14
N GLU A 42 -8.42 10.42 15.50
CA GLU A 42 -9.57 9.73 16.10
C GLU A 42 -10.58 9.20 15.06
N ILE A 43 -10.27 9.34 13.75
CA ILE A 43 -11.18 9.00 12.66
C ILE A 43 -10.93 7.58 12.18
N ALA A 44 -9.65 7.24 11.95
CA ALA A 44 -9.25 5.96 11.38
C ALA A 44 -8.99 4.91 12.47
N PRO A 45 -9.62 3.72 12.42
CA PRO A 45 -9.35 2.64 13.38
C PRO A 45 -7.88 2.25 13.45
N GLY A 46 -7.17 2.33 12.32
CA GLY A 46 -5.73 2.08 12.26
C GLY A 46 -4.87 3.09 12.99
N HIS A 47 -5.40 4.26 13.35
CA HIS A 47 -4.64 5.39 13.89
C HIS A 47 -5.03 5.80 15.32
N MET A 48 -6.22 5.46 15.79
CA MET A 48 -6.74 5.90 17.09
C MET A 48 -5.88 5.49 18.30
N HIS A 49 -5.04 4.48 18.18
CA HIS A 49 -4.15 3.99 19.25
C HIS A 49 -2.69 4.45 19.12
N LEU A 50 -2.34 5.19 18.06
CA LEU A 50 -0.95 5.53 17.77
C LEU A 50 -0.29 6.46 18.79
N GLN A 51 -1.06 7.21 19.59
CA GLN A 51 -0.51 7.94 20.75
C GLN A 51 0.15 7.00 21.76
N THR A 52 -0.43 5.81 21.98
CA THR A 52 0.16 4.80 22.87
C THR A 52 1.50 4.28 22.29
N ILE A 53 1.56 4.08 20.99
CA ILE A 53 2.79 3.68 20.29
C ILE A 53 3.84 4.80 20.38
N ALA A 54 3.46 6.05 20.08
CA ALA A 54 4.34 7.21 20.17
C ALA A 54 4.89 7.40 21.60
N ARG A 55 4.07 7.20 22.62
CA ARG A 55 4.53 7.23 24.01
C ARG A 55 5.61 6.19 24.27
N ALA A 56 5.40 4.95 23.82
CA ALA A 56 6.37 3.89 23.99
C ALA A 56 7.69 4.17 23.23
N VAL A 57 7.60 4.73 22.02
CA VAL A 57 8.79 5.19 21.25
C VAL A 57 9.55 6.26 22.03
N LYS A 58 8.84 7.29 22.54
CA LYS A 58 9.46 8.38 23.33
C LYS A 58 10.17 7.85 24.58
N ASP A 59 9.55 6.89 25.29
CA ASP A 59 10.20 6.22 26.42
C ASP A 59 11.52 5.54 26.00
N GLY A 60 11.55 4.87 24.85
CA GLY A 60 12.75 4.24 24.30
C GLY A 60 13.84 5.25 23.95
N VAL A 61 13.49 6.35 23.27
CA VAL A 61 14.42 7.43 22.92
C VAL A 61 15.02 8.07 24.18
N LEU A 62 14.18 8.37 25.17
CA LEU A 62 14.65 8.95 26.46
C LEU A 62 15.59 8.00 27.19
N ALA A 63 15.27 6.70 27.25
CA ALA A 63 16.11 5.68 27.87
C ALA A 63 17.49 5.56 27.19
N ALA A 64 17.56 5.82 25.89
CA ALA A 64 18.80 5.78 25.11
C ALA A 64 19.52 7.15 25.01
N GLY A 65 19.07 8.17 25.76
CA GLY A 65 19.76 9.47 25.87
C GLY A 65 19.42 10.49 24.78
N GLY A 66 18.35 10.30 24.02
CA GLY A 66 17.82 11.27 23.06
C GLY A 66 16.75 12.18 23.69
N THR A 67 16.35 13.22 22.96
CA THR A 67 15.22 14.09 23.29
C THR A 67 14.18 13.93 22.20
N PRO A 68 13.07 13.19 22.46
CA PRO A 68 12.02 12.98 21.49
C PRO A 68 11.11 14.20 21.42
N MET A 69 10.76 14.59 20.20
CA MET A 69 9.80 15.66 19.90
C MET A 69 8.77 15.13 18.91
N GLU A 70 7.52 15.06 19.31
CA GLU A 70 6.44 14.52 18.48
C GLU A 70 5.75 15.60 17.69
N PHE A 71 5.45 15.29 16.43
CA PHE A 71 4.54 16.05 15.60
C PHE A 71 3.72 15.11 14.73
N ASP A 72 2.50 15.53 14.37
CA ASP A 72 1.57 14.70 13.61
C ASP A 72 1.54 15.10 12.14
N THR A 73 1.30 14.11 11.28
CA THR A 73 0.89 14.31 9.89
C THR A 73 -0.52 13.80 9.67
N ILE A 74 -1.12 14.17 8.53
CA ILE A 74 -2.48 13.76 8.19
C ILE A 74 -2.55 12.25 7.89
N GLY A 75 -3.74 11.67 8.07
CA GLY A 75 -4.04 10.29 7.69
C GLY A 75 -5.48 10.16 7.21
N VAL A 76 -5.66 9.76 5.95
CA VAL A 76 -6.98 9.45 5.38
C VAL A 76 -7.24 7.96 5.53
N CYS A 77 -8.42 7.57 6.00
CA CYS A 77 -8.86 6.19 6.05
C CYS A 77 -9.52 5.80 4.72
N ASP A 78 -8.88 4.93 3.95
CA ASP A 78 -9.40 4.47 2.67
C ASP A 78 -10.77 3.77 2.82
N GLY A 79 -10.95 2.96 3.86
CA GLY A 79 -12.21 2.28 4.12
C GLY A 79 -13.38 3.25 4.34
N ILE A 80 -13.18 4.34 5.09
CA ILE A 80 -14.20 5.36 5.32
C ILE A 80 -14.41 6.24 4.06
N ALA A 81 -13.35 6.48 3.29
CA ALA A 81 -13.42 7.26 2.06
C ALA A 81 -13.98 6.48 0.86
N MET A 82 -14.13 5.15 0.97
CA MET A 82 -14.55 4.26 -0.12
C MET A 82 -15.98 4.56 -0.60
N GLY A 83 -16.17 4.59 -1.93
CA GLY A 83 -17.49 4.74 -2.55
C GLY A 83 -18.06 6.17 -2.53
N HIS A 84 -17.27 7.21 -2.23
CA HIS A 84 -17.67 8.61 -2.34
C HIS A 84 -16.50 9.52 -2.70
N ASP A 85 -16.75 10.81 -2.92
CA ASP A 85 -15.74 11.80 -3.37
C ASP A 85 -14.51 11.93 -2.45
N GLY A 86 -14.62 11.52 -1.20
CA GLY A 86 -13.50 11.47 -0.25
C GLY A 86 -12.33 10.62 -0.73
N MET A 87 -12.59 9.62 -1.57
CA MET A 87 -11.57 8.71 -2.07
C MET A 87 -10.55 9.37 -3.01
N HIS A 88 -10.89 10.49 -3.63
CA HIS A 88 -9.94 11.33 -4.38
C HIS A 88 -8.81 11.89 -3.50
N PHE A 89 -9.03 12.00 -2.19
CA PHE A 89 -8.03 12.50 -1.24
C PHE A 89 -7.15 11.41 -0.65
N SER A 90 -7.43 10.15 -0.89
CA SER A 90 -6.63 9.03 -0.37
C SER A 90 -5.21 9.03 -0.96
N LEU A 91 -5.03 8.65 -2.23
CA LEU A 91 -3.70 8.57 -2.83
C LEU A 91 -3.01 9.94 -2.87
N SER A 92 -3.76 10.99 -3.17
CA SER A 92 -3.19 12.34 -3.23
C SER A 92 -2.62 12.81 -1.89
N SER A 93 -3.14 12.32 -0.74
CA SER A 93 -2.59 12.62 0.58
C SER A 93 -1.19 12.03 0.82
N ARG A 94 -0.78 11.00 0.07
CA ARG A 94 0.57 10.41 0.15
C ARG A 94 1.65 11.46 -0.08
N GLU A 95 1.45 12.31 -1.09
CA GLU A 95 2.36 13.42 -1.42
C GLU A 95 2.39 14.48 -0.30
N LEU A 96 1.21 14.89 0.19
CA LEU A 96 1.13 15.84 1.30
C LEU A 96 1.79 15.34 2.57
N ILE A 97 1.69 14.05 2.85
CA ILE A 97 2.37 13.42 4.00
C ILE A 97 3.88 13.59 3.86
N ALA A 98 4.44 13.24 2.69
CA ALA A 98 5.86 13.40 2.43
C ALA A 98 6.30 14.87 2.56
N ASP A 99 5.56 15.81 1.96
CA ASP A 99 5.86 17.23 1.96
C ASP A 99 5.77 17.86 3.35
N THR A 100 4.72 17.55 4.12
CA THR A 100 4.56 18.11 5.47
C THR A 100 5.65 17.63 6.42
N ILE A 101 6.05 16.37 6.31
CA ILE A 101 7.15 15.81 7.10
C ILE A 101 8.47 16.47 6.72
N GLU A 102 8.74 16.63 5.43
CA GLU A 102 9.95 17.33 4.97
C GLU A 102 10.01 18.74 5.51
N CYS A 103 8.91 19.51 5.43
CA CYS A 103 8.83 20.87 5.97
C CYS A 103 9.15 20.92 7.46
N MET A 104 8.50 20.04 8.25
CA MET A 104 8.70 19.99 9.70
C MET A 104 10.14 19.63 10.06
N VAL A 105 10.68 18.61 9.43
CA VAL A 105 12.03 18.08 9.76
C VAL A 105 13.13 19.07 9.38
N LYS A 106 13.05 19.65 8.20
CA LYS A 106 14.06 20.63 7.75
C LYS A 106 14.01 21.93 8.54
N ALA A 107 12.79 22.43 8.85
CA ALA A 107 12.61 23.65 9.62
C ALA A 107 13.11 23.53 11.08
N HIS A 108 12.94 22.37 11.72
CA HIS A 108 13.26 22.17 13.14
C HIS A 108 14.56 21.38 13.38
N CYS A 109 15.26 20.99 12.31
CA CYS A 109 16.62 20.46 12.36
C CYS A 109 16.79 19.21 13.23
N PHE A 110 15.93 18.20 13.08
CA PHE A 110 16.07 16.92 13.79
C PHE A 110 17.35 16.16 13.37
N ASP A 111 17.88 15.36 14.30
CA ASP A 111 19.08 14.53 14.08
C ASP A 111 18.71 13.13 13.59
N ALA A 112 17.57 12.59 14.04
CA ALA A 112 17.04 11.28 13.66
C ALA A 112 15.52 11.29 13.72
N LEU A 113 14.87 10.27 13.13
CA LEU A 113 13.40 10.19 13.02
C LEU A 113 12.87 8.81 13.40
N VAL A 114 11.72 8.77 14.07
CA VAL A 114 10.91 7.56 14.19
C VAL A 114 9.57 7.81 13.53
N PHE A 115 9.25 7.03 12.52
CA PHE A 115 7.99 7.12 11.79
C PHE A 115 6.97 6.14 12.35
N ILE A 116 5.74 6.62 12.60
CA ILE A 116 4.63 5.83 13.16
C ILE A 116 3.44 5.87 12.20
N PRO A 117 3.50 5.12 11.07
CA PRO A 117 2.39 4.95 10.15
C PRO A 117 1.49 3.78 10.55
N ASN A 118 0.35 3.62 9.87
CA ASN A 118 -0.38 2.34 9.89
C ASN A 118 -1.25 2.07 8.66
N CYS A 119 -1.88 3.08 8.03
CA CYS A 119 -2.80 2.87 6.90
C CYS A 119 -2.15 3.09 5.53
N ASP A 120 -2.93 2.78 4.51
CA ASP A 120 -2.59 2.55 3.10
C ASP A 120 -1.65 3.58 2.48
N LYS A 121 -1.91 4.87 2.63
CA LYS A 121 -1.16 5.94 1.97
C LYS A 121 -0.17 6.61 2.90
N ILE A 122 -0.35 6.39 4.21
CA ILE A 122 0.53 6.96 5.23
C ILE A 122 1.88 6.23 5.26
N VAL A 123 1.85 4.89 5.18
CA VAL A 123 3.10 4.09 5.14
C VAL A 123 3.98 4.52 3.95
N PRO A 124 3.51 4.51 2.69
CA PRO A 124 4.35 4.93 1.57
C PRO A 124 4.70 6.42 1.61
N GLY A 125 3.81 7.30 2.05
CA GLY A 125 4.13 8.73 2.20
C GLY A 125 5.26 8.98 3.19
N MET A 126 5.28 8.28 4.31
CA MET A 126 6.38 8.35 5.28
C MET A 126 7.67 7.72 4.74
N LEU A 127 7.59 6.62 3.95
CA LEU A 127 8.75 6.02 3.28
C LEU A 127 9.36 6.99 2.24
N MET A 128 8.53 7.66 1.45
CA MET A 128 8.98 8.72 0.53
C MET A 128 9.70 9.84 1.30
N ALA A 129 9.13 10.33 2.39
CA ALA A 129 9.77 11.34 3.25
C ALA A 129 11.11 10.86 3.80
N ALA A 130 11.21 9.60 4.24
CA ALA A 130 12.45 9.03 4.76
C ALA A 130 13.55 8.98 3.70
N MET A 131 13.22 8.59 2.45
CA MET A 131 14.17 8.58 1.34
C MET A 131 14.64 10.00 0.97
N ARG A 132 13.72 10.95 0.91
CA ARG A 132 13.97 12.36 0.58
C ARG A 132 14.85 13.06 1.63
N LEU A 133 14.59 12.81 2.91
CA LEU A 133 15.31 13.43 4.03
C LEU A 133 16.66 12.77 4.28
N ASN A 134 16.78 11.48 4.10
CA ASN A 134 17.96 10.67 4.31
C ASN A 134 18.66 10.92 5.67
N LEU A 135 17.86 11.01 6.74
CA LEU A 135 18.34 11.06 8.13
C LEU A 135 18.22 9.67 8.76
N PRO A 136 19.07 9.30 9.74
CA PRO A 136 18.91 8.07 10.49
C PRO A 136 17.46 7.90 10.96
N CYS A 137 16.81 6.81 10.60
CA CYS A 137 15.39 6.62 10.95
C CYS A 137 15.01 5.16 11.11
N ILE A 138 13.85 4.95 11.74
CA ILE A 138 13.23 3.65 11.93
C ILE A 138 11.70 3.78 11.85
N PHE A 139 11.04 2.72 11.38
CA PHE A 139 9.60 2.65 11.27
C PHE A 139 9.00 1.74 12.35
N VAL A 140 7.88 2.17 12.92
CA VAL A 140 7.07 1.43 13.87
C VAL A 140 5.62 1.54 13.47
N SER A 141 5.07 0.54 12.79
CA SER A 141 3.66 0.56 12.42
C SER A 141 2.76 0.34 13.65
N GLY A 142 1.52 0.80 13.55
CA GLY A 142 0.50 0.55 14.59
C GLY A 142 0.10 -0.91 14.71
N GLY A 143 0.32 -1.71 13.69
CA GLY A 143 -0.05 -3.13 13.60
C GLY A 143 -1.46 -3.38 13.07
N PRO A 144 -1.75 -4.60 12.59
CA PRO A 144 -3.06 -5.00 12.12
C PRO A 144 -4.06 -5.19 13.26
N MET A 145 -5.36 -4.97 12.97
CA MET A 145 -6.42 -5.41 13.88
C MET A 145 -6.56 -6.94 13.85
N LEU A 146 -7.21 -7.49 14.87
CA LEU A 146 -7.54 -8.89 14.91
C LEU A 146 -8.66 -9.22 13.91
N SER A 147 -8.67 -10.45 13.40
CA SER A 147 -9.82 -11.05 12.74
C SER A 147 -10.50 -12.01 13.71
N ILE A 148 -11.79 -11.82 13.95
CA ILE A 148 -12.58 -12.71 14.80
C ILE A 148 -13.56 -13.47 13.90
N ASN A 149 -13.57 -14.80 14.03
CA ASN A 149 -14.39 -15.69 13.20
C ASN A 149 -14.14 -15.50 11.68
N GLN A 150 -12.91 -15.20 11.29
CA GLN A 150 -12.50 -14.95 9.90
C GLN A 150 -13.28 -13.80 9.23
N ARG A 151 -13.84 -12.88 10.01
CA ARG A 151 -14.53 -11.68 9.52
C ARG A 151 -13.55 -10.52 9.42
N ASP A 152 -13.72 -9.70 8.40
CA ASP A 152 -12.94 -8.50 8.14
C ASP A 152 -13.81 -7.44 7.44
N LEU A 153 -13.24 -6.32 7.06
CA LEU A 153 -13.95 -5.24 6.36
C LEU A 153 -14.53 -5.72 5.03
N ASN A 154 -13.86 -6.63 4.31
CA ASN A 154 -14.36 -7.16 3.05
C ASN A 154 -15.66 -7.94 3.24
N THR A 155 -15.77 -8.69 4.34
CA THR A 155 -17.01 -9.39 4.72
C THR A 155 -18.22 -8.44 4.80
N VAL A 156 -18.01 -7.21 5.31
CA VAL A 156 -19.10 -6.21 5.37
C VAL A 156 -19.48 -5.72 3.96
N PHE A 157 -18.49 -5.44 3.10
CA PHE A 157 -18.76 -5.02 1.72
C PHE A 157 -19.53 -6.09 0.93
N GLU A 158 -19.18 -7.35 1.10
CA GLU A 158 -19.90 -8.48 0.50
C GLU A 158 -21.30 -8.63 1.08
N ALA A 159 -21.49 -8.45 2.39
CA ALA A 159 -22.77 -8.49 3.06
C ALA A 159 -23.72 -7.38 2.56
N VAL A 160 -23.22 -6.20 2.22
CA VAL A 160 -24.04 -5.15 1.57
C VAL A 160 -24.59 -5.63 0.22
N GLY A 161 -23.75 -6.30 -0.59
CA GLY A 161 -24.18 -6.92 -1.84
C GLY A 161 -25.26 -8.00 -1.62
N ALA A 162 -25.01 -8.91 -0.68
CA ALA A 162 -25.96 -9.97 -0.31
C ALA A 162 -27.29 -9.39 0.21
N ARG A 163 -27.26 -8.32 1.00
CA ARG A 163 -28.47 -7.64 1.49
C ARG A 163 -29.27 -7.01 0.34
N LYS A 164 -28.61 -6.34 -0.61
CA LYS A 164 -29.26 -5.77 -1.80
C LYS A 164 -29.86 -6.84 -2.70
N ALA A 165 -29.26 -8.03 -2.74
CA ALA A 165 -29.80 -9.19 -3.44
C ALA A 165 -30.88 -9.95 -2.63
N ASN A 166 -31.27 -9.48 -1.44
CA ASN A 166 -32.20 -10.13 -0.51
C ASN A 166 -31.79 -11.55 -0.08
N LEU A 167 -30.49 -11.83 -0.03
CA LEU A 167 -29.93 -13.10 0.44
C LEU A 167 -29.76 -13.14 1.95
N ILE A 168 -29.65 -11.98 2.60
CA ILE A 168 -29.62 -11.78 4.05
C ILE A 168 -30.60 -10.66 4.45
N ASN A 169 -30.98 -10.63 5.73
CA ASN A 169 -31.85 -9.59 6.28
C ASN A 169 -31.07 -8.47 6.98
N ASP A 170 -31.77 -7.47 7.54
CA ASP A 170 -31.13 -6.31 8.21
C ASP A 170 -30.49 -6.70 9.55
N GLU A 171 -31.01 -7.70 10.27
CA GLU A 171 -30.45 -8.18 11.54
C GLU A 171 -29.12 -8.90 11.30
N GLU A 172 -29.06 -9.75 10.27
CA GLU A 172 -27.85 -10.45 9.85
C GLU A 172 -26.75 -9.46 9.38
N LEU A 173 -27.14 -8.43 8.62
CA LEU A 173 -26.23 -7.37 8.21
C LEU A 173 -25.67 -6.62 9.43
N ALA A 174 -26.52 -6.23 10.40
CA ALA A 174 -26.11 -5.53 11.60
C ALA A 174 -25.17 -6.37 12.49
N GLU A 175 -25.36 -7.69 12.56
CA GLU A 175 -24.44 -8.59 13.26
C GLU A 175 -23.05 -8.63 12.59
N ILE A 176 -23.03 -8.74 11.25
CA ILE A 176 -21.78 -8.73 10.48
C ILE A 176 -21.06 -7.38 10.66
N GLU A 177 -21.78 -6.26 10.52
CA GLU A 177 -21.24 -4.89 10.71
C GLU A 177 -20.62 -4.74 12.10
N GLY A 178 -21.30 -5.17 13.16
CA GLY A 178 -20.83 -5.02 14.55
C GLY A 178 -19.65 -5.90 14.91
N SER A 179 -19.31 -6.94 14.12
CA SER A 179 -18.30 -7.94 14.49
C SER A 179 -17.08 -7.98 13.57
N SER A 180 -17.12 -7.34 12.39
CA SER A 180 -16.07 -7.47 11.38
C SER A 180 -14.82 -6.63 11.64
N CYS A 181 -14.96 -5.51 12.39
CA CYS A 181 -13.84 -4.66 12.77
C CYS A 181 -13.77 -4.56 14.29
N PRO A 182 -13.18 -5.54 15.01
CA PRO A 182 -13.33 -5.70 16.44
C PRO A 182 -12.50 -4.74 17.30
N GLY A 183 -11.64 -3.90 16.71
CA GLY A 183 -10.77 -3.03 17.49
C GLY A 183 -9.86 -2.14 16.65
N CYS A 184 -8.85 -1.56 17.30
CA CYS A 184 -7.86 -0.74 16.62
C CYS A 184 -6.89 -1.58 15.79
N GLY A 185 -6.26 -0.94 14.82
CA GLY A 185 -5.29 -1.53 13.90
C GLY A 185 -5.63 -1.25 12.44
N SER A 186 -4.69 -1.51 11.54
CA SER A 186 -4.95 -1.57 10.10
C SER A 186 -5.88 -2.76 9.79
N CYS A 187 -6.43 -2.84 8.59
CA CYS A 187 -7.26 -3.98 8.18
C CYS A 187 -6.58 -5.31 8.46
N SER A 188 -7.35 -6.36 8.80
CA SER A 188 -6.78 -7.66 9.21
C SER A 188 -6.26 -8.54 8.07
N GLY A 189 -6.66 -8.27 6.80
CA GLY A 189 -6.18 -9.00 5.61
C GLY A 189 -4.89 -8.44 5.03
N MET A 190 -4.34 -9.11 3.99
CA MET A 190 -3.18 -8.64 3.22
C MET A 190 -3.65 -7.59 2.19
N PHE A 191 -4.23 -6.51 2.70
CA PHE A 191 -4.63 -5.33 1.95
C PHE A 191 -3.46 -4.34 1.88
N THR A 192 -3.65 -3.16 1.32
CA THR A 192 -2.55 -2.24 1.03
C THR A 192 -1.77 -1.82 2.29
N ALA A 193 -2.44 -1.52 3.40
CA ALA A 193 -1.78 -1.13 4.65
C ALA A 193 -0.78 -2.19 5.14
N ASN A 194 -1.22 -3.44 5.23
CA ASN A 194 -0.39 -4.54 5.69
C ASN A 194 0.67 -4.94 4.67
N SER A 195 0.37 -4.88 3.38
CA SER A 195 1.36 -5.04 2.32
C SER A 195 2.53 -4.08 2.54
N MET A 196 2.25 -2.78 2.69
CA MET A 196 3.30 -1.78 2.86
C MET A 196 4.00 -1.87 4.22
N ASN A 197 3.30 -2.22 5.31
CA ASN A 197 3.93 -2.45 6.62
C ASN A 197 4.87 -3.65 6.60
N CYS A 198 4.51 -4.74 5.92
CA CYS A 198 5.38 -5.90 5.72
C CYS A 198 6.58 -5.55 4.84
N LEU A 199 6.36 -4.85 3.71
CA LEU A 199 7.44 -4.43 2.82
C LEU A 199 8.38 -3.41 3.47
N THR A 200 7.92 -2.60 4.42
CA THR A 200 8.77 -1.73 5.24
C THR A 200 9.77 -2.55 6.08
N GLU A 201 9.33 -3.68 6.63
CA GLU A 201 10.19 -4.64 7.34
C GLU A 201 11.19 -5.29 6.38
N VAL A 202 10.74 -5.73 5.20
CA VAL A 202 11.58 -6.35 4.17
C VAL A 202 12.63 -5.39 3.60
N LEU A 203 12.26 -4.13 3.36
CA LEU A 203 13.18 -3.06 2.96
C LEU A 203 14.26 -2.77 4.04
N GLY A 204 14.11 -3.35 5.23
CA GLY A 204 15.05 -3.21 6.33
C GLY A 204 14.84 -1.99 7.22
N LEU A 205 13.73 -1.24 7.06
CA LEU A 205 13.43 -0.02 7.82
C LEU A 205 12.58 -0.25 9.08
N GLY A 206 12.00 -1.43 9.25
CA GLY A 206 11.28 -1.88 10.46
C GLY A 206 12.02 -2.99 11.19
N LEU A 207 11.82 -3.10 12.50
CA LEU A 207 12.29 -4.26 13.27
C LEU A 207 11.49 -5.51 12.87
N PRO A 208 12.04 -6.73 13.00
CA PRO A 208 11.30 -7.97 12.82
C PRO A 208 10.00 -7.99 13.62
N GLY A 209 8.89 -8.32 12.95
CA GLY A 209 7.53 -8.26 13.50
C GLY A 209 6.81 -6.92 13.28
N ASN A 210 7.47 -5.93 12.69
CA ASN A 210 6.85 -4.63 12.41
C ASN A 210 5.55 -4.76 11.59
N GLY A 211 5.56 -5.59 10.55
CA GLY A 211 4.40 -5.76 9.66
C GLY A 211 3.28 -6.62 10.22
N THR A 212 3.55 -7.51 11.20
CA THR A 212 2.61 -8.61 11.53
C THR A 212 2.11 -8.63 12.96
N ILE A 213 2.84 -8.11 13.95
CA ILE A 213 2.37 -8.10 15.34
C ILE A 213 1.06 -7.31 15.45
N PRO A 214 -0.05 -7.91 15.96
CA PRO A 214 -1.32 -7.22 16.10
C PRO A 214 -1.24 -5.96 16.97
N ALA A 215 -2.08 -4.97 16.65
CA ALA A 215 -2.11 -3.67 17.32
C ALA A 215 -2.34 -3.76 18.83
N VAL A 216 -3.16 -4.71 19.27
CA VAL A 216 -3.57 -4.88 20.67
C VAL A 216 -2.61 -5.72 21.52
N TYR A 217 -1.55 -6.29 20.91
CA TYR A 217 -0.62 -7.14 21.64
C TYR A 217 0.41 -6.30 22.41
N ALA A 218 0.71 -6.69 23.66
CA ALA A 218 1.76 -6.05 24.45
C ALA A 218 3.14 -6.09 23.78
N GLU A 219 3.34 -7.03 22.88
CA GLU A 219 4.56 -7.14 22.05
C GLU A 219 4.73 -5.93 21.14
N ARG A 220 3.65 -5.36 20.60
CA ARG A 220 3.67 -4.11 19.81
C ARG A 220 4.27 -2.95 20.61
N ILE A 221 3.92 -2.83 21.89
CA ILE A 221 4.46 -1.80 22.79
C ILE A 221 5.95 -2.04 23.08
N ARG A 222 6.37 -3.32 23.27
CA ARG A 222 7.79 -3.65 23.44
C ARG A 222 8.61 -3.34 22.19
N LEU A 223 8.06 -3.66 21.00
CA LEU A 223 8.67 -3.32 19.72
C LEU A 223 8.88 -1.80 19.60
N ALA A 224 7.86 -1.01 19.93
CA ALA A 224 7.91 0.45 19.87
C ALA A 224 9.01 1.04 20.79
N LYS A 225 9.14 0.54 22.02
CA LYS A 225 10.23 0.94 22.93
C LYS A 225 11.60 0.56 22.38
N THR A 226 11.73 -0.64 21.84
CA THR A 226 12.98 -1.12 21.22
C THR A 226 13.37 -0.25 20.04
N ALA A 227 12.41 0.13 19.17
CA ALA A 227 12.67 1.01 18.05
C ALA A 227 13.14 2.41 18.50
N GLY A 228 12.53 2.97 19.54
CA GLY A 228 12.98 4.23 20.14
C GLY A 228 14.43 4.17 20.68
N MET A 229 14.87 3.03 21.23
CA MET A 229 16.27 2.82 21.61
C MET A 229 17.16 2.62 20.37
N GLN A 230 16.66 1.90 19.37
CA GLN A 230 17.45 1.54 18.19
C GLN A 230 17.77 2.73 17.30
N VAL A 231 16.86 3.71 17.17
CA VAL A 231 17.12 4.92 16.36
C VAL A 231 18.34 5.71 16.89
N MET A 232 18.59 5.66 18.19
CA MET A 232 19.77 6.30 18.80
C MET A 232 21.08 5.61 18.40
N LYS A 233 21.06 4.29 18.19
CA LYS A 233 22.22 3.56 17.65
C LYS A 233 22.43 3.86 16.18
N LEU A 234 21.33 3.90 15.37
CA LEU A 234 21.42 4.31 13.98
C LEU A 234 22.03 5.70 13.82
N LEU A 235 21.65 6.64 14.71
CA LEU A 235 22.24 7.97 14.73
C LEU A 235 23.73 7.94 15.11
N ALA A 236 24.12 7.15 16.10
CA ALA A 236 25.51 7.03 16.53
C ALA A 236 26.42 6.43 15.45
N ASP A 237 25.88 5.46 14.69
CA ASP A 237 26.59 4.75 13.63
C ASP A 237 26.43 5.44 12.25
N ASP A 238 25.70 6.56 12.18
CA ASP A 238 25.32 7.31 10.96
C ASP A 238 24.73 6.41 9.87
N ILE A 239 23.89 5.44 10.26
CA ILE A 239 23.19 4.56 9.33
C ILE A 239 21.91 5.24 8.86
N ARG A 240 21.83 5.50 7.57
CA ARG A 240 20.74 6.26 6.94
C ARG A 240 19.84 5.37 6.08
N PRO A 241 18.60 5.80 5.78
CA PRO A 241 17.68 4.99 4.96
C PRO A 241 18.26 4.59 3.60
N ARG A 242 18.99 5.46 2.90
CA ARG A 242 19.61 5.15 1.59
C ARG A 242 20.80 4.19 1.68
N ASP A 243 21.37 3.95 2.87
CA ASP A 243 22.38 2.89 3.11
C ASP A 243 21.74 1.51 3.26
N ILE A 244 20.45 1.47 3.57
CA ILE A 244 19.62 0.27 3.80
C ILE A 244 18.81 -0.05 2.55
N VAL A 245 18.07 0.92 2.04
CA VAL A 245 17.17 0.79 0.88
C VAL A 245 17.98 0.94 -0.40
N THR A 246 18.55 -0.17 -0.83
CA THR A 246 19.39 -0.31 -2.04
C THR A 246 18.58 -1.00 -3.15
N PRO A 247 19.05 -1.04 -4.42
CA PRO A 247 18.42 -1.86 -5.46
C PRO A 247 18.18 -3.31 -5.02
N ALA A 248 19.15 -3.94 -4.35
CA ALA A 248 19.01 -5.29 -3.81
C ALA A 248 17.90 -5.41 -2.74
N ALA A 249 17.71 -4.38 -1.92
CA ALA A 249 16.61 -4.35 -0.95
C ALA A 249 15.24 -4.21 -1.65
N PHE A 250 15.16 -3.49 -2.78
CA PHE A 250 13.95 -3.44 -3.61
C PHE A 250 13.68 -4.79 -4.31
N GLU A 251 14.69 -5.49 -4.79
CA GLU A 251 14.55 -6.85 -5.31
C GLU A 251 13.99 -7.80 -4.25
N ASN A 252 14.51 -7.75 -3.01
CA ASN A 252 13.99 -8.49 -1.88
C ASN A 252 12.53 -8.12 -1.58
N ALA A 253 12.19 -6.82 -1.63
CA ALA A 253 10.83 -6.36 -1.40
C ALA A 253 9.87 -6.86 -2.46
N LEU A 254 10.22 -6.78 -3.75
CA LEU A 254 9.41 -7.29 -4.85
C LEU A 254 9.27 -8.83 -4.78
N THR A 255 10.35 -9.55 -4.50
CA THR A 255 10.30 -11.01 -4.31
C THR A 255 9.35 -11.39 -3.18
N THR A 256 9.44 -10.69 -2.04
CA THR A 256 8.55 -10.95 -0.91
C THR A 256 7.11 -10.54 -1.19
N ASP A 257 6.90 -9.45 -1.93
CA ASP A 257 5.59 -9.01 -2.42
C ASP A 257 4.90 -10.10 -3.24
N MET A 258 5.66 -10.73 -4.17
CA MET A 258 5.18 -11.85 -4.99
C MET A 258 4.87 -13.08 -4.15
N ALA A 259 5.73 -13.41 -3.18
CA ALA A 259 5.55 -14.57 -2.29
C ALA A 259 4.34 -14.42 -1.35
N LEU A 260 4.08 -13.22 -0.85
CA LEU A 260 2.94 -12.91 0.03
C LEU A 260 1.63 -12.74 -0.74
N GLY A 261 1.67 -12.39 -2.04
CA GLY A 261 0.49 -12.00 -2.79
C GLY A 261 -0.12 -10.70 -2.24
N CYS A 262 0.68 -9.66 -2.14
CA CYS A 262 0.28 -8.35 -1.61
C CYS A 262 -0.79 -7.63 -2.47
N SER A 263 -1.13 -6.41 -2.09
CA SER A 263 -2.04 -5.56 -2.86
C SER A 263 -1.37 -5.06 -4.14
N THR A 264 -2.15 -4.90 -5.23
CA THR A 264 -1.68 -4.25 -6.47
C THR A 264 -1.12 -2.84 -6.23
N ASN A 265 -1.57 -2.17 -5.16
CA ASN A 265 -1.08 -0.86 -4.76
C ASN A 265 0.39 -0.87 -4.33
N SER A 266 0.95 -2.02 -3.90
CA SER A 266 2.38 -2.12 -3.54
C SER A 266 3.29 -1.74 -4.70
N ALA A 267 2.97 -2.18 -5.93
CA ALA A 267 3.73 -1.82 -7.11
C ALA A 267 3.74 -0.29 -7.35
N LEU A 268 2.58 0.37 -7.23
CA LEU A 268 2.49 1.83 -7.36
C LEU A 268 3.33 2.55 -6.29
N HIS A 269 3.28 2.06 -5.06
CA HIS A 269 3.99 2.69 -3.94
C HIS A 269 5.48 2.41 -3.96
N LEU A 270 5.93 1.21 -4.35
CA LEU A 270 7.34 0.90 -4.49
C LEU A 270 8.00 1.75 -5.59
N LEU A 271 7.31 2.00 -6.72
CA LEU A 271 7.77 2.93 -7.75
C LEU A 271 7.98 4.34 -7.19
N ALA A 272 7.02 4.86 -6.41
CA ALA A 272 7.12 6.18 -5.80
C ALA A 272 8.26 6.28 -4.77
N ILE A 273 8.45 5.24 -3.96
CA ILE A 273 9.55 5.18 -2.97
C ILE A 273 10.91 5.06 -3.67
N ALA A 274 11.00 4.26 -4.74
CA ALA A 274 12.21 4.11 -5.55
C ALA A 274 12.61 5.43 -6.20
N HIS A 275 11.62 6.19 -6.72
CA HIS A 275 11.84 7.53 -7.26
C HIS A 275 12.50 8.45 -6.22
N GLU A 276 11.96 8.52 -5.00
CA GLU A 276 12.52 9.34 -3.92
C GLU A 276 13.90 8.84 -3.43
N ALA A 277 14.22 7.58 -3.68
CA ALA A 277 15.52 6.98 -3.37
C ALA A 277 16.55 7.13 -4.51
N ASP A 278 16.19 7.72 -5.65
CA ASP A 278 16.98 7.75 -6.89
C ASP A 278 17.33 6.34 -7.42
N ILE A 279 16.42 5.37 -7.25
CA ILE A 279 16.59 3.98 -7.70
C ILE A 279 15.68 3.73 -8.91
N ALA A 280 16.28 3.25 -10.01
CA ALA A 280 15.53 2.85 -11.18
C ALA A 280 14.72 1.57 -10.90
N LEU A 281 13.40 1.67 -11.00
CA LEU A 281 12.47 0.57 -10.88
C LEU A 281 11.40 0.72 -11.98
N ASP A 282 11.06 -0.37 -12.65
CA ASP A 282 10.01 -0.38 -13.67
C ASP A 282 9.08 -1.59 -13.53
N LEU A 283 7.95 -1.53 -14.24
CA LEU A 283 6.91 -2.56 -14.15
C LEU A 283 7.33 -3.90 -14.79
N HIS A 284 8.31 -3.93 -15.70
CA HIS A 284 8.80 -5.18 -16.30
C HIS A 284 9.56 -6.02 -15.27
N MET A 285 10.31 -5.38 -14.36
CA MET A 285 11.01 -6.08 -13.28
C MET A 285 10.04 -6.85 -12.39
N ILE A 286 8.80 -6.35 -12.21
CA ILE A 286 7.77 -7.04 -11.43
C ILE A 286 7.43 -8.39 -12.07
N ASN A 287 7.24 -8.44 -13.39
CA ASN A 287 6.97 -9.69 -14.10
C ASN A 287 8.15 -10.66 -14.05
N ASP A 288 9.38 -10.15 -14.26
CA ASP A 288 10.59 -10.97 -14.20
C ASP A 288 10.75 -11.64 -12.83
N ILE A 289 10.50 -10.89 -11.75
CA ILE A 289 10.54 -11.43 -10.39
C ILE A 289 9.36 -12.37 -10.14
N SER A 290 8.14 -11.99 -10.58
CA SER A 290 6.92 -12.79 -10.41
C SER A 290 7.03 -14.17 -11.07
N GLU A 291 7.66 -14.26 -12.24
CA GLU A 291 7.82 -15.53 -12.97
C GLU A 291 8.67 -16.55 -12.20
N HIS A 292 9.63 -16.07 -11.41
CA HIS A 292 10.58 -16.91 -10.70
C HIS A 292 10.30 -17.03 -9.19
N THR A 293 9.31 -16.31 -8.67
CA THR A 293 8.98 -16.33 -7.23
C THR A 293 7.67 -17.07 -6.99
N PRO A 294 7.65 -18.16 -6.24
CA PRO A 294 6.41 -18.86 -5.91
C PRO A 294 5.56 -18.03 -4.94
N ASN A 295 4.23 -18.14 -5.05
CA ASN A 295 3.32 -17.56 -4.06
C ASN A 295 3.18 -18.53 -2.88
N LEU A 296 3.62 -18.07 -1.71
CA LEU A 296 3.70 -18.89 -0.49
C LEU A 296 2.55 -18.65 0.48
N CYS A 297 1.81 -17.54 0.34
CA CYS A 297 0.77 -17.15 1.27
C CYS A 297 -0.54 -16.80 0.53
N HIS A 298 -1.64 -17.39 1.00
CA HIS A 298 -2.99 -17.01 0.57
C HIS A 298 -3.74 -16.38 1.75
N LEU A 299 -3.40 -15.13 2.04
CA LEU A 299 -4.10 -14.33 3.04
C LEU A 299 -5.35 -13.67 2.41
N ALA A 300 -6.35 -13.31 3.23
CA ALA A 300 -7.50 -12.55 2.76
C ALA A 300 -7.06 -11.34 1.92
N PRO A 301 -7.64 -11.10 0.73
CA PRO A 301 -8.82 -11.71 0.13
C PRO A 301 -8.54 -12.95 -0.75
N ALA A 302 -7.29 -13.37 -0.94
CA ALA A 302 -6.94 -14.53 -1.78
C ALA A 302 -7.27 -15.87 -1.09
N GLY A 303 -7.33 -15.90 0.24
CA GLY A 303 -7.65 -17.04 1.08
C GLY A 303 -8.36 -16.59 2.36
N HIS A 304 -8.44 -17.51 3.34
CA HIS A 304 -9.15 -17.26 4.61
C HIS A 304 -8.23 -16.91 5.78
N HIS A 305 -6.92 -16.98 5.60
CA HIS A 305 -5.96 -16.59 6.63
C HIS A 305 -5.85 -15.06 6.71
N HIS A 306 -5.53 -14.56 7.90
CA HIS A 306 -5.36 -13.14 8.18
C HIS A 306 -3.95 -12.84 8.72
N MET A 307 -3.65 -11.57 8.97
CA MET A 307 -2.32 -11.14 9.44
C MET A 307 -1.92 -11.75 10.78
N GLN A 308 -2.89 -12.03 11.65
CA GLN A 308 -2.68 -12.73 12.90
C GLN A 308 -2.14 -14.16 12.66
N ASP A 309 -2.74 -14.89 11.69
CA ASP A 309 -2.29 -16.24 11.34
C ASP A 309 -0.86 -16.21 10.78
N LEU A 310 -0.54 -15.21 9.96
CA LEU A 310 0.81 -15.00 9.44
C LEU A 310 1.82 -14.75 10.57
N MET A 311 1.47 -13.91 11.55
CA MET A 311 2.31 -13.64 12.73
C MET A 311 2.57 -14.93 13.52
N GLU A 312 1.53 -15.71 13.79
CA GLU A 312 1.61 -16.98 14.53
C GLU A 312 2.43 -18.03 13.77
N ALA A 313 2.35 -18.03 12.43
CA ALA A 313 3.14 -18.91 11.56
C ALA A 313 4.64 -18.54 11.53
N GLY A 314 5.03 -17.37 12.03
CA GLY A 314 6.42 -16.93 12.10
C GLY A 314 6.68 -15.58 11.45
N GLY A 315 5.64 -14.93 10.91
CA GLY A 315 5.68 -13.57 10.37
C GLY A 315 6.55 -13.44 9.13
N ILE A 316 6.91 -12.22 8.82
CA ILE A 316 7.78 -11.90 7.67
C ILE A 316 9.14 -12.58 7.80
N SER A 317 9.69 -12.72 9.01
CA SER A 317 10.96 -13.40 9.21
C SER A 317 10.94 -14.86 8.73
N ALA A 318 9.83 -15.58 8.89
CA ALA A 318 9.69 -16.95 8.38
C ALA A 318 9.59 -16.98 6.85
N VAL A 319 8.85 -16.05 6.24
CA VAL A 319 8.78 -15.93 4.78
C VAL A 319 10.15 -15.60 4.18
N LEU A 320 10.87 -14.63 4.76
CA LEU A 320 12.23 -14.29 4.32
C LEU A 320 13.21 -15.46 4.48
N LYS A 321 13.04 -16.30 5.53
CA LYS A 321 13.87 -17.49 5.72
C LYS A 321 13.63 -18.52 4.62
N GLU A 322 12.39 -18.80 4.26
CA GLU A 322 12.03 -19.68 3.14
C GLU A 322 12.65 -19.20 1.82
N LEU A 323 12.51 -17.90 1.52
CA LEU A 323 13.06 -17.29 0.30
C LEU A 323 14.60 -17.26 0.31
N LEU A 324 15.22 -17.00 1.46
CA LEU A 324 16.67 -16.94 1.60
C LEU A 324 17.29 -18.33 1.42
N ASP A 325 16.71 -19.35 2.03
CA ASP A 325 17.21 -20.74 1.93
C ASP A 325 17.08 -21.28 0.49
N ALA A 326 16.12 -20.76 -0.27
CA ALA A 326 15.97 -21.04 -1.69
C ALA A 326 16.89 -20.17 -2.59
N GLY A 327 17.66 -19.25 -2.03
CA GLY A 327 18.55 -18.37 -2.78
C GLY A 327 17.81 -17.30 -3.61
N MET A 328 16.56 -16.97 -3.27
CA MET A 328 15.70 -16.05 -4.02
C MET A 328 15.86 -14.59 -3.57
N ILE A 329 16.46 -14.34 -2.41
CA ILE A 329 16.68 -12.98 -1.88
C ILE A 329 18.13 -12.75 -1.47
N GLN A 330 18.50 -11.47 -1.43
CA GLN A 330 19.84 -11.00 -1.08
C GLN A 330 20.00 -10.89 0.45
N GLY A 331 20.58 -11.91 1.07
CA GLY A 331 20.74 -11.98 2.54
C GLY A 331 21.68 -10.93 3.14
N GLN A 332 22.53 -10.29 2.34
CA GLN A 332 23.53 -9.32 2.81
C GLN A 332 22.98 -7.89 2.95
N CYS A 333 21.73 -7.64 2.55
CA CYS A 333 21.10 -6.33 2.70
C CYS A 333 21.10 -5.93 4.18
N LYS A 334 21.53 -4.69 4.47
CA LYS A 334 21.54 -4.11 5.82
C LYS A 334 20.13 -3.79 6.28
N THR A 335 19.94 -3.74 7.59
CA THR A 335 18.65 -3.36 8.19
C THR A 335 18.86 -2.41 9.38
N VAL A 336 17.78 -1.79 9.83
CA VAL A 336 17.79 -0.93 11.03
C VAL A 336 18.18 -1.66 12.33
N THR A 337 18.28 -2.98 12.33
CA THR A 337 18.79 -3.73 13.51
C THR A 337 20.30 -3.59 13.67
N GLY A 338 21.00 -3.06 12.67
CA GLY A 338 22.46 -3.09 12.56
C GLY A 338 23.02 -4.42 12.04
N LYS A 339 22.13 -5.36 11.70
CA LYS A 339 22.44 -6.67 11.13
C LYS A 339 21.94 -6.78 9.70
N THR A 340 22.39 -7.79 8.99
CA THR A 340 21.89 -8.15 7.67
C THR A 340 20.56 -8.90 7.76
N VAL A 341 19.86 -9.02 6.63
CA VAL A 341 18.64 -9.84 6.51
C VAL A 341 18.93 -11.27 6.93
N ALA A 342 20.01 -11.90 6.43
CA ALA A 342 20.39 -13.26 6.77
C ALA A 342 20.59 -13.46 8.29
N GLU A 343 21.27 -12.52 8.95
CA GLU A 343 21.49 -12.57 10.40
C GLU A 343 20.19 -12.42 11.20
N ASN A 344 19.26 -11.58 10.73
CA ASN A 344 17.97 -11.37 11.39
C ASN A 344 17.07 -12.62 11.31
N VAL A 345 17.11 -13.35 10.19
CA VAL A 345 16.23 -14.50 9.97
C VAL A 345 16.90 -15.86 10.28
N ALA A 346 18.15 -15.87 10.75
CA ALA A 346 18.95 -17.10 10.98
C ALA A 346 18.22 -18.15 11.84
N HIS A 347 17.40 -17.70 12.78
CA HIS A 347 16.63 -18.56 13.71
C HIS A 347 15.12 -18.50 13.47
N ALA A 348 14.67 -17.89 12.37
CA ALA A 348 13.26 -17.86 12.03
C ALA A 348 12.77 -19.26 11.66
N VAL A 349 11.55 -19.59 12.08
CA VAL A 349 10.93 -20.89 11.87
C VAL A 349 9.52 -20.69 11.33
N ASN A 350 9.23 -21.36 10.24
CA ASN A 350 7.86 -21.52 9.76
C ASN A 350 7.13 -22.53 10.66
N ARG A 351 6.17 -22.04 11.44
CA ARG A 351 5.42 -22.84 12.43
C ARG A 351 4.12 -23.42 11.88
N ASN A 352 3.67 -22.92 10.72
CA ASN A 352 2.43 -23.36 10.10
C ASN A 352 2.54 -23.37 8.56
N PRO A 353 2.82 -24.56 7.97
CA PRO A 353 2.94 -24.72 6.51
C PRO A 353 1.61 -24.54 5.73
N GLU A 354 0.48 -24.42 6.41
CA GLU A 354 -0.79 -24.09 5.75
C GLU A 354 -0.92 -22.59 5.51
N VAL A 355 -0.31 -21.75 6.37
CA VAL A 355 -0.30 -20.28 6.23
C VAL A 355 0.86 -19.81 5.37
N ILE A 356 2.07 -20.33 5.64
CA ILE A 356 3.27 -20.08 4.85
C ILE A 356 3.66 -21.39 4.19
N ARG A 357 3.33 -21.57 2.92
CA ARG A 357 3.70 -22.76 2.16
C ARG A 357 5.23 -22.84 1.99
N PRO A 358 5.83 -24.03 2.10
CA PRO A 358 7.23 -24.18 1.77
C PRO A 358 7.46 -24.03 0.26
N ILE A 359 8.69 -23.71 -0.13
CA ILE A 359 9.08 -23.44 -1.53
C ILE A 359 8.76 -24.62 -2.48
N ASP A 360 8.88 -25.85 -2.00
CA ASP A 360 8.61 -27.07 -2.78
C ASP A 360 7.12 -27.41 -2.93
N ASN A 361 6.26 -26.75 -2.15
CA ASN A 361 4.80 -26.92 -2.21
C ASN A 361 4.03 -25.58 -2.13
N PRO A 362 4.28 -24.62 -3.03
CA PRO A 362 3.64 -23.32 -3.00
C PRO A 362 2.18 -23.38 -3.44
N TYR A 363 1.42 -22.32 -3.20
CA TYR A 363 0.08 -22.15 -3.76
C TYR A 363 0.11 -22.03 -5.29
N THR A 364 1.06 -21.26 -5.81
CA THR A 364 1.37 -21.18 -7.25
C THR A 364 2.88 -21.07 -7.44
N LYS A 365 3.36 -21.57 -8.60
CA LYS A 365 4.79 -21.51 -8.96
C LYS A 365 5.26 -20.11 -9.34
N THR A 366 4.34 -19.21 -9.56
CA THR A 366 4.59 -17.82 -9.94
C THR A 366 4.00 -16.89 -8.91
N GLY A 367 4.43 -15.63 -8.89
CA GLY A 367 4.06 -14.62 -7.90
C GLY A 367 2.60 -14.24 -7.89
N GLY A 368 2.20 -13.61 -6.80
CA GLY A 368 0.82 -13.18 -6.55
C GLY A 368 0.35 -11.99 -7.37
N LEU A 369 1.25 -11.24 -8.00
CA LEU A 369 0.93 -10.11 -8.89
C LEU A 369 1.41 -10.35 -10.31
N ALA A 370 0.74 -9.73 -11.28
CA ALA A 370 1.15 -9.70 -12.68
C ALA A 370 0.90 -8.32 -13.29
N VAL A 371 1.80 -7.87 -14.17
CA VAL A 371 1.64 -6.65 -14.95
C VAL A 371 1.34 -7.04 -16.39
N LEU A 372 0.19 -6.62 -16.90
CA LEU A 372 -0.26 -6.93 -18.25
C LEU A 372 0.10 -5.80 -19.20
N PHE A 373 0.61 -6.15 -20.37
CA PHE A 373 0.96 -5.22 -21.44
C PHE A 373 0.18 -5.53 -22.72
N GLY A 374 0.09 -4.56 -23.60
CA GLY A 374 -0.55 -4.72 -24.90
C GLY A 374 -1.07 -3.40 -25.45
N ASN A 375 -1.80 -3.48 -26.58
CA ASN A 375 -2.34 -2.28 -27.21
C ASN A 375 -3.38 -1.52 -26.35
N LEU A 376 -3.95 -2.18 -25.33
CA LEU A 376 -4.87 -1.53 -24.37
C LEU A 376 -4.11 -0.92 -23.20
N ALA A 377 -2.99 -1.48 -22.80
CA ALA A 377 -2.16 -1.01 -21.71
C ALA A 377 -0.68 -0.97 -22.11
N PRO A 378 -0.28 -0.05 -23.02
CA PRO A 378 1.09 -0.02 -23.53
C PRO A 378 2.14 0.23 -22.44
N ASN A 379 1.79 0.95 -21.37
CA ASN A 379 2.69 1.21 -20.23
C ASN A 379 2.41 0.27 -19.03
N GLY A 380 1.46 -0.66 -19.17
CA GLY A 380 1.15 -1.67 -18.16
C GLY A 380 -0.21 -1.48 -17.49
N ALA A 381 -0.69 -2.58 -16.92
CA ALA A 381 -1.85 -2.68 -16.06
C ALA A 381 -1.59 -3.77 -15.03
N ILE A 382 -2.12 -3.67 -13.82
CA ILE A 382 -1.78 -4.56 -12.71
C ILE A 382 -2.98 -5.40 -12.30
N VAL A 383 -2.73 -6.68 -12.03
CA VAL A 383 -3.73 -7.61 -11.49
C VAL A 383 -3.16 -8.40 -10.32
N LYS A 384 -3.98 -8.63 -9.28
CA LYS A 384 -3.68 -9.55 -8.19
C LYS A 384 -3.97 -10.98 -8.68
N ARG A 385 -2.97 -11.60 -9.31
CA ARG A 385 -3.05 -12.94 -9.90
C ARG A 385 -3.51 -13.99 -8.89
N SER A 386 -3.03 -13.91 -7.65
CA SER A 386 -3.39 -14.84 -6.57
C SER A 386 -4.87 -14.81 -6.16
N ALA A 387 -5.61 -13.76 -6.52
CA ALA A 387 -7.05 -13.62 -6.25
C ALA A 387 -7.94 -13.90 -7.49
N VAL A 388 -7.35 -14.27 -8.62
CA VAL A 388 -8.06 -14.60 -9.86
C VAL A 388 -8.36 -16.09 -9.91
N LYS A 389 -9.62 -16.44 -10.17
CA LYS A 389 -10.01 -17.85 -10.35
C LYS A 389 -9.42 -18.43 -11.63
N PRO A 390 -9.08 -19.75 -11.66
CA PRO A 390 -8.39 -20.36 -12.80
C PRO A 390 -9.07 -20.13 -14.15
N GLU A 391 -10.42 -20.19 -14.19
CA GLU A 391 -11.24 -19.98 -15.39
C GLU A 391 -11.18 -18.54 -15.94
N MET A 392 -10.74 -17.58 -15.12
CA MET A 392 -10.63 -16.17 -15.51
C MET A 392 -9.20 -15.72 -15.83
N LEU A 393 -8.20 -16.62 -15.68
CA LEU A 393 -6.81 -16.30 -16.02
C LEU A 393 -6.62 -16.02 -17.52
N VAL A 394 -7.37 -16.70 -18.37
CA VAL A 394 -7.44 -16.44 -19.83
C VAL A 394 -8.89 -16.24 -20.21
N ASN A 395 -9.24 -15.04 -20.62
CA ASN A 395 -10.62 -14.68 -20.91
C ASN A 395 -10.69 -13.71 -22.11
N THR A 396 -11.77 -13.84 -22.89
CA THR A 396 -12.12 -12.87 -23.93
C THR A 396 -13.60 -12.49 -23.73
N GLY A 397 -13.83 -11.23 -23.47
CA GLY A 397 -15.18 -10.73 -23.15
C GLY A 397 -15.59 -9.54 -24.01
N THR A 398 -16.80 -9.06 -23.74
CA THR A 398 -17.41 -7.91 -24.42
C THR A 398 -17.38 -6.69 -23.51
N ALA A 399 -16.83 -5.59 -23.98
CA ALA A 399 -16.70 -4.35 -23.21
C ALA A 399 -18.08 -3.73 -22.90
N LYS A 400 -18.22 -3.28 -21.65
CA LYS A 400 -19.28 -2.42 -21.12
C LYS A 400 -18.62 -1.23 -20.46
N CYS A 401 -18.69 -0.07 -21.09
CA CYS A 401 -17.92 1.12 -20.71
C CYS A 401 -18.73 2.06 -19.81
N PHE A 402 -18.08 2.54 -18.76
CA PHE A 402 -18.62 3.50 -17.80
C PHE A 402 -17.55 4.56 -17.52
N ASP A 403 -17.98 5.82 -17.41
CA ASP A 403 -17.08 6.94 -17.19
C ASP A 403 -17.02 7.37 -15.70
N SER A 404 -17.53 6.51 -14.80
CA SER A 404 -17.41 6.64 -13.35
C SER A 404 -17.70 5.31 -12.64
N GLU A 405 -17.23 5.19 -11.41
CA GLU A 405 -17.53 4.08 -10.51
C GLU A 405 -19.04 3.95 -10.26
N GLU A 406 -19.72 5.09 -10.06
CA GLU A 406 -21.17 5.16 -9.74
C GLU A 406 -22.03 4.60 -10.88
N GLU A 407 -21.69 4.93 -12.13
CA GLU A 407 -22.39 4.40 -13.31
C GLU A 407 -22.22 2.88 -13.43
N ALA A 408 -20.99 2.40 -13.20
CA ALA A 408 -20.69 0.96 -13.24
C ALA A 408 -21.46 0.19 -12.16
N ILE A 409 -21.43 0.66 -10.92
CA ILE A 409 -22.15 0.04 -9.80
C ILE A 409 -23.67 0.01 -10.06
N ALA A 410 -24.23 1.12 -10.54
CA ALA A 410 -25.66 1.18 -10.87
C ALA A 410 -26.03 0.17 -11.96
N ALA A 411 -25.18 -0.02 -12.98
CA ALA A 411 -25.41 -0.99 -14.05
C ALA A 411 -25.29 -2.44 -13.54
N ILE A 412 -24.32 -2.74 -12.66
CA ILE A 412 -24.15 -4.06 -12.06
C ILE A 412 -25.40 -4.44 -11.26
N TYR A 413 -25.83 -3.58 -10.32
CA TYR A 413 -27.02 -3.86 -9.49
C TYR A 413 -28.32 -3.88 -10.28
N ALA A 414 -28.41 -3.16 -11.41
CA ALA A 414 -29.56 -3.23 -12.31
C ALA A 414 -29.62 -4.51 -13.18
N GLY A 415 -28.64 -5.43 -13.02
CA GLY A 415 -28.57 -6.66 -13.81
C GLY A 415 -28.24 -6.44 -15.30
N LYS A 416 -27.62 -5.30 -15.64
CA LYS A 416 -27.23 -5.00 -17.04
C LYS A 416 -25.90 -5.66 -17.43
N ILE A 417 -25.17 -6.18 -16.47
CA ILE A 417 -23.92 -6.91 -16.67
C ILE A 417 -24.23 -8.40 -16.65
N VAL A 418 -23.80 -9.09 -17.69
CA VAL A 418 -24.10 -10.52 -17.91
C VAL A 418 -22.80 -11.33 -18.05
N PRO A 419 -22.85 -12.67 -17.89
CA PRO A 419 -21.69 -13.53 -18.13
C PRO A 419 -21.01 -13.27 -19.48
N GLY A 420 -19.68 -13.12 -19.47
CA GLY A 420 -18.87 -12.80 -20.64
C GLY A 420 -18.68 -11.31 -20.90
N ASP A 421 -19.23 -10.43 -20.07
CA ASP A 421 -18.95 -9.00 -20.15
C ASP A 421 -17.61 -8.67 -19.46
N ILE A 422 -16.99 -7.59 -19.93
CA ILE A 422 -15.85 -6.92 -19.28
C ILE A 422 -16.27 -5.49 -18.95
N VAL A 423 -16.39 -5.20 -17.67
CA VAL A 423 -16.74 -3.87 -17.16
C VAL A 423 -15.52 -2.97 -17.25
N VAL A 424 -15.60 -1.89 -18.00
CA VAL A 424 -14.52 -0.92 -18.20
C VAL A 424 -14.90 0.40 -17.53
N ILE A 425 -14.16 0.77 -16.46
CA ILE A 425 -14.38 2.02 -15.70
C ILE A 425 -13.24 2.98 -16.06
N ARG A 426 -13.59 4.12 -16.64
CA ARG A 426 -12.64 5.09 -17.20
C ARG A 426 -12.67 6.41 -16.44
N TYR A 427 -11.62 7.23 -16.66
CA TYR A 427 -11.46 8.57 -16.06
C TYR A 427 -11.37 8.55 -14.53
N GLU A 428 -10.86 7.46 -13.99
CA GLU A 428 -10.53 7.29 -12.57
C GLU A 428 -9.00 7.20 -12.33
N GLY A 429 -8.20 7.54 -13.35
CA GLY A 429 -6.74 7.56 -13.29
C GLY A 429 -6.16 8.72 -12.47
N PRO A 430 -4.82 8.84 -12.42
CA PRO A 430 -4.12 9.82 -11.56
C PRO A 430 -4.57 11.26 -11.73
N ALA A 431 -4.72 11.75 -12.97
CA ALA A 431 -5.13 13.10 -13.27
C ALA A 431 -6.62 13.23 -13.59
N GLY A 432 -7.20 12.27 -14.32
CA GLY A 432 -8.59 12.28 -14.78
C GLY A 432 -9.61 12.04 -13.68
N GLY A 433 -9.34 11.09 -12.80
CA GLY A 433 -10.02 10.88 -11.52
C GLY A 433 -9.07 11.26 -10.38
N PRO A 434 -8.82 12.57 -10.11
CA PRO A 434 -7.66 13.00 -9.35
C PRO A 434 -7.51 12.23 -8.03
N GLY A 435 -6.31 11.72 -7.78
CA GLY A 435 -6.04 10.81 -6.68
C GLY A 435 -6.30 9.34 -7.01
N MET A 436 -6.60 9.01 -8.29
CA MET A 436 -6.68 7.62 -8.76
C MET A 436 -7.55 6.76 -7.85
N ARG A 437 -8.88 7.00 -7.86
CA ARG A 437 -9.85 6.38 -6.93
C ARG A 437 -9.61 4.88 -6.77
N GLU A 438 -9.63 4.44 -5.53
CA GLU A 438 -9.58 3.03 -5.18
C GLU A 438 -11.00 2.50 -5.01
N MET A 439 -11.35 1.51 -5.82
CA MET A 439 -12.71 0.99 -5.92
C MET A 439 -12.79 -0.42 -5.33
N LEU A 440 -13.73 -0.65 -4.42
CA LEU A 440 -14.07 -1.96 -3.89
C LEU A 440 -15.52 -2.35 -4.23
N SER A 441 -16.41 -1.37 -4.26
CA SER A 441 -17.84 -1.62 -4.48
C SER A 441 -18.16 -2.34 -5.81
N PRO A 442 -17.53 -2.02 -6.97
CA PRO A 442 -17.77 -2.76 -8.20
C PRO A 442 -17.34 -4.24 -8.11
N THR A 443 -16.17 -4.51 -7.51
CA THR A 443 -15.67 -5.88 -7.37
C THR A 443 -16.52 -6.69 -6.41
N SER A 444 -16.89 -6.10 -5.26
CA SER A 444 -17.79 -6.74 -4.29
C SER A 444 -19.19 -6.97 -4.85
N ALA A 445 -19.71 -6.06 -5.68
CA ALA A 445 -21.00 -6.24 -6.36
C ALA A 445 -20.96 -7.43 -7.33
N ILE A 446 -19.89 -7.57 -8.13
CA ILE A 446 -19.70 -8.72 -9.04
C ILE A 446 -19.65 -10.04 -8.25
N VAL A 447 -18.90 -10.09 -7.13
CA VAL A 447 -18.85 -11.27 -6.24
C VAL A 447 -20.21 -11.56 -5.63
N GLY A 448 -20.88 -10.55 -5.07
CA GLY A 448 -22.20 -10.68 -4.46
C GLY A 448 -23.29 -11.17 -5.43
N MET A 449 -23.17 -10.84 -6.71
CA MET A 449 -24.06 -11.31 -7.78
C MET A 449 -23.61 -12.64 -8.41
N LYS A 450 -22.54 -13.27 -7.89
CA LYS A 450 -21.97 -14.54 -8.39
C LYS A 450 -21.50 -14.48 -9.85
N LEU A 451 -20.98 -13.34 -10.28
CA LEU A 451 -20.49 -13.11 -11.64
C LEU A 451 -18.94 -13.17 -11.71
N ASP A 452 -18.25 -13.34 -10.61
CA ASP A 452 -16.79 -13.29 -10.45
C ASP A 452 -16.01 -14.39 -11.22
N THR A 453 -16.72 -15.41 -11.72
CA THR A 453 -16.15 -16.46 -12.61
C THR A 453 -16.39 -16.20 -14.09
N THR A 454 -17.09 -15.13 -14.46
CA THR A 454 -17.53 -14.88 -15.84
C THR A 454 -17.40 -13.42 -16.29
N VAL A 455 -17.16 -12.50 -15.38
CA VAL A 455 -17.04 -11.06 -15.63
C VAL A 455 -15.70 -10.56 -15.10
N ALA A 456 -14.97 -9.81 -15.93
CA ALA A 456 -13.77 -9.09 -15.53
C ALA A 456 -14.03 -7.59 -15.41
N LEU A 457 -13.18 -6.91 -14.64
CA LEU A 457 -13.20 -5.46 -14.48
C LEU A 457 -11.87 -4.85 -14.91
N LEU A 458 -11.94 -3.75 -15.65
CA LEU A 458 -10.79 -2.97 -16.10
C LEU A 458 -10.94 -1.51 -15.67
N THR A 459 -9.84 -0.85 -15.27
CA THR A 459 -9.85 0.57 -14.94
C THR A 459 -8.48 1.23 -15.08
N ASP A 460 -8.47 2.52 -15.42
CA ASP A 460 -7.30 3.38 -15.27
C ASP A 460 -7.12 3.91 -13.84
N GLY A 461 -8.12 3.70 -12.97
CA GLY A 461 -8.04 3.89 -11.53
C GLY A 461 -7.42 2.69 -10.81
N ARG A 462 -7.82 2.47 -9.55
CA ARG A 462 -7.34 1.36 -8.72
C ARG A 462 -8.50 0.49 -8.24
N PHE A 463 -8.21 -0.79 -8.06
CA PHE A 463 -9.06 -1.64 -7.24
C PHE A 463 -8.44 -1.81 -5.85
N SER A 464 -9.30 -1.94 -4.84
CA SER A 464 -8.89 -2.15 -3.46
C SER A 464 -8.02 -3.41 -3.32
N GLY A 465 -7.06 -3.39 -2.39
CA GLY A 465 -6.32 -4.59 -1.99
C GLY A 465 -7.20 -5.73 -1.48
N ALA A 466 -8.46 -5.43 -1.13
CA ALA A 466 -9.49 -6.40 -0.74
C ALA A 466 -10.27 -6.98 -1.92
N SER A 467 -9.99 -6.58 -3.18
CA SER A 467 -10.70 -7.06 -4.37
C SER A 467 -10.36 -8.51 -4.69
N CYS A 468 -11.38 -9.26 -5.10
CA CYS A 468 -11.28 -10.62 -5.64
C CYS A 468 -11.68 -10.64 -7.12
N GLY A 469 -11.26 -11.70 -7.85
CA GLY A 469 -11.59 -11.90 -9.25
C GLY A 469 -10.65 -11.20 -10.22
N ALA A 470 -10.99 -11.23 -11.52
CA ALA A 470 -10.21 -10.63 -12.60
C ALA A 470 -10.40 -9.10 -12.63
N ALA A 471 -9.84 -8.40 -11.62
CA ALA A 471 -9.87 -6.95 -11.48
C ALA A 471 -8.50 -6.37 -11.87
N ILE A 472 -8.42 -5.74 -13.03
CA ILE A 472 -7.19 -5.24 -13.65
C ILE A 472 -7.23 -3.72 -13.56
N GLY A 473 -6.37 -3.14 -12.75
CA GLY A 473 -6.27 -1.70 -12.52
C GLY A 473 -5.00 -1.09 -13.07
N HIS A 474 -4.83 0.22 -12.78
CA HIS A 474 -3.64 0.99 -13.16
C HIS A 474 -3.36 1.01 -14.66
N ILE A 475 -4.39 0.84 -15.51
CA ILE A 475 -4.22 0.85 -16.97
C ILE A 475 -3.57 2.18 -17.38
N SER A 476 -2.40 2.07 -17.99
CA SER A 476 -1.58 3.23 -18.34
C SER A 476 -1.20 3.20 -19.82
N PRO A 477 -1.30 4.36 -20.51
CA PRO A 477 -1.78 5.68 -20.07
C PRO A 477 -3.28 5.72 -19.75
N GLU A 478 -3.68 6.59 -18.78
CA GLU A 478 -5.08 6.78 -18.40
C GLU A 478 -5.95 7.41 -19.50
N ALA A 479 -7.27 7.29 -19.40
CA ALA A 479 -8.22 7.84 -20.37
C ALA A 479 -8.09 9.37 -20.53
N ALA A 480 -7.92 10.10 -19.43
CA ALA A 480 -7.78 11.56 -19.47
C ALA A 480 -6.51 12.04 -20.18
N ALA A 481 -5.45 11.20 -20.20
CA ALA A 481 -4.23 11.46 -20.96
C ALA A 481 -4.29 10.95 -22.42
N GLY A 482 -5.46 10.50 -22.89
CA GLY A 482 -5.62 9.96 -24.24
C GLY A 482 -5.13 8.53 -24.41
N GLY A 483 -5.01 7.78 -23.32
CA GLY A 483 -4.69 6.36 -23.36
C GLY A 483 -5.72 5.54 -24.13
N PRO A 484 -5.36 4.34 -24.62
CA PRO A 484 -6.24 3.49 -25.43
C PRO A 484 -7.59 3.18 -24.77
N ILE A 485 -7.64 3.11 -23.44
CA ILE A 485 -8.85 2.86 -22.67
C ILE A 485 -9.94 3.90 -22.93
N ALA A 486 -9.58 5.16 -23.28
CA ALA A 486 -10.54 6.22 -23.60
C ALA A 486 -11.39 5.93 -24.84
N TYR A 487 -10.87 5.11 -25.75
CA TYR A 487 -11.42 4.88 -27.08
C TYR A 487 -12.16 3.54 -27.21
N ILE A 488 -12.29 2.78 -26.13
CA ILE A 488 -13.10 1.55 -26.10
C ILE A 488 -14.58 1.93 -26.27
N LYS A 489 -15.30 1.13 -27.07
CA LYS A 489 -16.75 1.24 -27.25
C LYS A 489 -17.47 0.03 -26.66
N ASP A 490 -18.72 0.22 -26.25
CA ASP A 490 -19.57 -0.90 -25.88
C ASP A 490 -19.64 -1.91 -27.04
N GLY A 491 -19.48 -3.19 -26.71
CA GLY A 491 -19.47 -4.28 -27.70
C GLY A 491 -18.09 -4.66 -28.24
N ASP A 492 -17.05 -3.86 -28.01
CA ASP A 492 -15.67 -4.23 -28.37
C ASP A 492 -15.26 -5.53 -27.66
N LYS A 493 -14.41 -6.31 -28.30
CA LYS A 493 -13.83 -7.50 -27.69
C LYS A 493 -12.49 -7.18 -27.05
N ILE A 494 -12.30 -7.64 -25.80
CA ILE A 494 -11.06 -7.50 -25.07
C ILE A 494 -10.56 -8.89 -24.68
N ALA A 495 -9.30 -9.17 -24.96
CA ALA A 495 -8.62 -10.41 -24.57
C ALA A 495 -7.69 -10.15 -23.39
N ILE A 496 -7.87 -10.93 -22.33
CA ILE A 496 -7.06 -10.96 -21.12
C ILE A 496 -6.33 -12.30 -21.10
N ASP A 497 -5.01 -12.27 -20.97
CA ASP A 497 -4.17 -13.47 -20.83
C ASP A 497 -3.13 -13.19 -19.74
N ILE A 498 -3.51 -13.47 -18.50
CA ILE A 498 -2.68 -13.19 -17.31
C ILE A 498 -1.39 -14.05 -17.32
N PRO A 499 -1.44 -15.36 -17.64
CA PRO A 499 -0.24 -16.17 -17.75
C PRO A 499 0.80 -15.64 -18.74
N ASN A 500 0.37 -15.02 -19.84
CA ASN A 500 1.25 -14.45 -20.86
C ASN A 500 1.39 -12.93 -20.74
N TYR A 501 0.99 -12.34 -19.61
CA TYR A 501 1.13 -10.91 -19.32
C TYR A 501 0.51 -10.00 -20.39
N SER A 502 -0.62 -10.40 -20.98
CA SER A 502 -1.20 -9.74 -22.17
C SER A 502 -2.60 -9.17 -21.89
N LEU A 503 -2.81 -7.91 -22.33
CA LEU A 503 -4.10 -7.23 -22.32
C LEU A 503 -4.31 -6.55 -23.68
N LYS A 504 -5.29 -7.05 -24.45
CA LYS A 504 -5.49 -6.61 -25.83
C LYS A 504 -6.94 -6.21 -26.11
N LEU A 505 -7.10 -5.05 -26.72
CA LEU A 505 -8.31 -4.66 -27.40
C LEU A 505 -8.30 -5.24 -28.81
N LEU A 506 -9.32 -6.03 -29.18
CA LEU A 506 -9.40 -6.71 -30.46
C LEU A 506 -10.07 -5.82 -31.53
N VAL A 507 -9.49 -4.64 -31.71
CA VAL A 507 -9.85 -3.63 -32.71
C VAL A 507 -8.61 -3.39 -33.58
N SER A 508 -8.78 -3.19 -34.88
CA SER A 508 -7.63 -2.94 -35.74
C SER A 508 -6.95 -1.61 -35.46
N ASP A 509 -5.67 -1.50 -35.80
CA ASP A 509 -4.90 -0.28 -35.61
C ASP A 509 -5.50 0.88 -36.41
N GLU A 510 -6.03 0.62 -37.61
CA GLU A 510 -6.67 1.62 -38.46
C GLU A 510 -7.95 2.16 -37.80
N GLU A 511 -8.78 1.29 -37.23
CA GLU A 511 -9.99 1.72 -36.51
C GLU A 511 -9.62 2.48 -35.24
N MET A 512 -8.60 2.06 -34.51
CA MET A 512 -8.13 2.78 -33.32
C MET A 512 -7.66 4.20 -33.67
N GLU A 513 -6.89 4.36 -34.75
CA GLU A 513 -6.45 5.68 -35.21
C GLU A 513 -7.62 6.56 -35.67
N GLU A 514 -8.64 5.97 -36.29
CA GLU A 514 -9.86 6.71 -36.65
C GLU A 514 -10.65 7.14 -35.39
N ARG A 515 -10.74 6.26 -34.38
CA ARG A 515 -11.37 6.60 -33.09
C ARG A 515 -10.64 7.75 -32.39
N LYS A 516 -9.33 7.75 -32.37
CA LYS A 516 -8.52 8.86 -31.80
C LYS A 516 -8.79 10.19 -32.48
N LYS A 517 -9.08 10.20 -33.79
CA LYS A 517 -9.41 11.42 -34.54
C LYS A 517 -10.85 11.90 -34.32
N THR A 518 -11.78 10.98 -34.14
CA THR A 518 -13.23 11.27 -34.14
C THR A 518 -13.86 11.34 -32.75
N MET A 519 -13.34 10.55 -31.80
CA MET A 519 -13.83 10.54 -30.42
C MET A 519 -13.14 11.64 -29.61
N LYS A 520 -13.94 12.40 -28.88
CA LYS A 520 -13.43 13.41 -27.96
C LYS A 520 -13.17 12.78 -26.60
N ILE A 521 -11.99 13.06 -26.04
CA ILE A 521 -11.71 12.79 -24.64
C ILE A 521 -12.62 13.67 -23.78
N ARG A 522 -13.14 13.10 -22.69
CA ARG A 522 -13.96 13.84 -21.73
C ARG A 522 -13.19 15.04 -21.20
N GLU A 523 -13.84 16.19 -21.12
CA GLU A 523 -13.25 17.38 -20.52
C GLU A 523 -12.90 17.12 -19.04
N PRO A 524 -11.76 17.62 -18.56
CA PRO A 524 -11.36 17.47 -17.16
C PRO A 524 -12.46 17.96 -16.19
N LYS A 525 -12.65 17.25 -15.09
CA LYS A 525 -13.54 17.69 -14.01
C LYS A 525 -13.13 19.10 -13.53
N LYS A 526 -14.11 19.96 -13.22
CA LYS A 526 -13.83 21.28 -12.61
C LYS A 526 -13.32 21.05 -11.17
N LEU A 527 -12.04 21.20 -10.99
CA LEU A 527 -11.36 20.98 -9.71
C LEU A 527 -11.03 22.30 -9.01
N THR A 528 -11.03 22.27 -7.69
CA THR A 528 -10.62 23.38 -6.83
C THR A 528 -9.58 22.96 -5.80
N GLY A 529 -8.94 23.90 -5.14
CA GLY A 529 -8.05 23.63 -4.00
C GLY A 529 -6.91 22.68 -4.30
N TYR A 530 -6.73 21.71 -3.42
CA TYR A 530 -5.62 20.75 -3.48
C TYR A 530 -5.69 19.84 -4.72
N LEU A 531 -6.84 19.24 -5.00
CA LEU A 531 -6.98 18.33 -6.14
C LEU A 531 -6.68 18.97 -7.49
N LYS A 532 -6.94 20.29 -7.63
CA LYS A 532 -6.55 21.05 -8.85
C LYS A 532 -5.03 21.12 -9.02
N ARG A 533 -4.29 21.31 -7.93
CA ARG A 533 -2.81 21.34 -7.97
C ARG A 533 -2.25 19.94 -8.22
N TYR A 534 -2.81 18.94 -7.54
CA TYR A 534 -2.42 17.55 -7.69
C TYR A 534 -2.60 17.07 -9.14
N ALA A 535 -3.80 17.20 -9.71
CA ALA A 535 -4.10 16.73 -11.07
C ALA A 535 -3.23 17.40 -12.16
N LYS A 536 -2.71 18.60 -11.90
CA LYS A 536 -1.83 19.30 -12.84
C LYS A 536 -0.41 18.72 -12.87
N ASN A 537 0.06 18.19 -11.73
CA ASN A 537 1.46 17.84 -11.53
C ASN A 537 1.69 16.34 -11.33
N VAL A 538 0.62 15.55 -11.20
CA VAL A 538 0.74 14.11 -10.99
C VAL A 538 1.20 13.39 -12.27
N SER A 539 2.16 12.48 -12.12
CA SER A 539 2.63 11.58 -13.18
C SER A 539 1.67 10.40 -13.40
N SER A 540 1.91 9.63 -14.43
CA SER A 540 1.10 8.44 -14.73
C SER A 540 1.32 7.30 -13.74
N ALA A 541 0.39 6.33 -13.73
CA ALA A 541 0.41 5.20 -12.79
C ALA A 541 1.64 4.30 -12.95
N ASP A 542 2.12 4.11 -14.18
CA ASP A 542 3.35 3.34 -14.47
C ASP A 542 4.63 3.99 -13.92
N LYS A 543 4.55 5.26 -13.48
CA LYS A 543 5.62 5.99 -12.79
C LYS A 543 5.37 6.19 -11.29
N GLY A 544 4.36 5.51 -10.73
CA GLY A 544 4.04 5.60 -9.31
C GLY A 544 3.05 6.70 -8.93
N ALA A 545 2.46 7.43 -9.91
CA ALA A 545 1.52 8.56 -9.68
C ALA A 545 2.08 9.56 -8.65
N ILE A 546 3.33 10.00 -8.85
CA ILE A 546 4.04 10.98 -8.02
C ILE A 546 3.75 12.40 -8.50
N VAL A 547 3.94 13.39 -7.62
CA VAL A 547 3.82 14.83 -7.95
C VAL A 547 5.22 15.39 -8.18
N GLU A 548 5.44 15.90 -9.40
CA GLU A 548 6.67 16.58 -9.84
C GLU A 548 6.48 18.10 -9.96
#